data_db5eae418a1a6d1469b28e2cd8659845
#
_entry.id   db5eae418a1a6d1469b28e2cd8659845
#
_cell.length_a   1.000
_cell.length_b   1.000
_cell.length_c   1.000
_cell.angle_alpha   90.00
_cell.angle_beta   90.00
_cell.angle_gamma   90.00
#
_symmetry.space_group_name_H-M   'P 1'
#
loop_
_entity.id
_entity.type
_entity.pdbx_description
1 polymer ?
#
loop_
_entity_poly.entity_id
_entity_poly.type
_entity_poly.pdbx_seq_one_letter_code
_entity_poly.pdbx_strand_id
1 'polypeptide(L)' 'LQLRPTCENCNKALPPDSCEAMICSYECTFCQHCVDTVLENVCPNCGGGFCKRPIRPAQNLKEDNYLGNDPASTKVI' A
#
# COMPACT_ATOMS: atom_id res chain seq x y z
N LEU A 1 -11.30 -2.65 -0.51
CA LEU A 1 -9.85 -2.39 -0.39
C LEU A 1 -9.26 -2.00 -1.74
N GLN A 2 -8.71 -0.81 -1.81
CA GLN A 2 -8.04 -0.34 -3.02
C GLN A 2 -6.57 -0.77 -2.98
N LEU A 3 -6.13 -1.47 -4.01
CA LEU A 3 -4.77 -1.98 -4.08
C LEU A 3 -3.85 -0.94 -4.74
N ARG A 4 -3.17 -0.16 -3.93
CA ARG A 4 -2.22 0.83 -4.43
C ARG A 4 -0.97 0.12 -4.94
N PRO A 5 -0.43 0.53 -6.10
CA PRO A 5 0.64 -0.21 -6.76
C PRO A 5 2.04 0.03 -6.17
N THR A 6 2.21 1.07 -5.36
CA THR A 6 3.53 1.43 -4.84
C THR A 6 3.46 1.91 -3.41
N CYS A 7 4.60 1.87 -2.72
CA CYS A 7 4.76 2.47 -1.40
C CYS A 7 4.61 3.98 -1.48
N GLU A 8 3.78 4.57 -0.63
CA GLU A 8 3.52 6.00 -0.63
C GLU A 8 4.67 6.83 -0.07
N ASN A 9 5.71 6.19 0.45
CA ASN A 9 6.89 6.88 0.93
C ASN A 9 8.09 6.77 -0.01
N CYS A 10 8.46 5.55 -0.42
CA CYS A 10 9.66 5.32 -1.23
C CYS A 10 9.38 4.91 -2.67
N ASN A 11 8.12 4.77 -3.04
CA ASN A 11 7.68 4.39 -4.38
C ASN A 11 8.09 2.97 -4.81
N LYS A 12 8.45 2.11 -3.85
CA LYS A 12 8.75 0.71 -4.16
C LYS A 12 7.52 0.02 -4.73
N ALA A 13 7.69 -0.80 -5.77
CA ALA A 13 6.59 -1.54 -6.36
C ALA A 13 5.99 -2.52 -5.35
N LEU A 14 4.67 -2.49 -5.19
CA LEU A 14 3.91 -3.36 -4.29
C LEU A 14 2.78 -4.00 -5.07
N PRO A 15 3.07 -5.07 -5.85
CA PRO A 15 2.04 -5.74 -6.64
C PRO A 15 0.95 -6.32 -5.74
N PRO A 16 -0.23 -6.66 -6.31
CA PRO A 16 -1.37 -7.14 -5.50
C PRO A 16 -1.07 -8.36 -4.65
N ASP A 17 -0.08 -9.16 -5.02
CA ASP A 17 0.34 -10.36 -4.28
C ASP A 17 1.57 -10.10 -3.42
N SER A 18 1.98 -8.85 -3.24
CA SER A 18 3.16 -8.53 -2.43
C SER A 18 2.93 -8.88 -0.96
N CYS A 19 3.90 -9.53 -0.34
CA CYS A 19 3.87 -9.77 1.10
C CYS A 19 4.54 -8.65 1.90
N GLU A 20 5.05 -7.62 1.22
CA GLU A 20 5.68 -6.47 1.87
C GLU A 20 4.74 -5.27 2.02
N ALA A 21 3.55 -5.31 1.41
CA ALA A 21 2.61 -4.20 1.49
C ALA A 21 1.94 -4.14 2.85
N MET A 22 1.99 -2.96 3.47
CA MET A 22 1.36 -2.69 4.77
C MET A 22 0.33 -1.58 4.60
N ILE A 23 -0.77 -1.66 5.33
CA ILE A 23 -1.83 -0.65 5.26
C ILE A 23 -2.21 -0.15 6.65
N CYS A 24 -2.63 1.12 6.71
CA CYS A 24 -3.16 1.71 7.93
C CYS A 24 -4.69 1.60 7.97
N SER A 25 -5.33 2.24 8.95
CA SER A 25 -6.79 2.19 9.09
C SER A 25 -7.54 2.90 7.95
N TYR A 26 -6.87 3.79 7.22
CA TYR A 26 -7.40 4.43 6.02
C TYR A 26 -6.83 3.82 4.74
N GLU A 27 -6.19 2.66 4.86
CA GLU A 27 -5.62 1.92 3.73
C GLU A 27 -4.47 2.65 3.01
N CYS A 28 -3.82 3.61 3.65
CA CYS A 28 -2.56 4.16 3.16
C CYS A 28 -1.54 3.03 3.07
N THR A 29 -0.84 2.93 1.92
CA THR A 29 0.00 1.76 1.62
C THR A 29 1.46 2.12 1.68
N PHE A 30 2.22 1.34 2.44
CA PHE A 30 3.68 1.51 2.58
C PHE A 30 4.34 0.14 2.55
N CYS A 31 5.60 0.09 2.12
CA CYS A 31 6.35 -1.16 2.20
C CYS A 31 6.79 -1.43 3.64
N GLN A 32 7.01 -2.70 3.96
CA GLN A 32 7.40 -3.10 5.31
C GLN A 32 8.67 -2.40 5.78
N HIS A 33 9.64 -2.22 4.88
CA HIS A 33 10.88 -1.54 5.22
C HIS A 33 10.64 -0.10 5.73
N CYS A 34 9.78 0.65 5.02
CA CYS A 34 9.43 2.00 5.46
C CYS A 34 8.68 2.00 6.78
N VAL A 35 7.76 1.07 6.96
CA VAL A 35 7.01 0.95 8.22
C VAL A 35 7.95 0.68 9.39
N ASP A 36 8.94 -0.19 9.18
CA ASP A 36 9.86 -0.59 10.25
C ASP A 36 10.93 0.46 10.54
N THR A 37 11.44 1.17 9.53
CA THR A 37 12.62 2.01 9.68
C THR A 37 12.35 3.51 9.63
N VAL A 38 11.32 3.94 8.90
CA VAL A 38 11.01 5.36 8.70
C VAL A 38 9.80 5.78 9.52
N LEU A 39 8.73 5.01 9.45
CA LEU A 39 7.44 5.36 10.05
C LEU A 39 7.27 4.83 11.46
N GLU A 40 8.09 3.90 11.88
CA GLU A 40 8.06 3.28 13.21
C GLU A 40 6.66 2.80 13.59
N ASN A 41 5.98 2.19 12.61
CA ASN A 41 4.62 1.65 12.73
C ASN A 41 3.56 2.71 13.05
N VAL A 42 3.82 3.97 12.67
CA VAL A 42 2.86 5.06 12.82
C VAL A 42 2.57 5.67 11.46
N CYS A 43 1.30 5.66 11.05
CA CYS A 43 0.90 6.24 9.78
C CYS A 43 0.98 7.78 9.83
N PRO A 44 1.68 8.42 8.89
CA PRO A 44 1.79 9.89 8.90
C PRO A 44 0.47 10.60 8.60
N ASN A 45 -0.51 9.89 8.05
CA ASN A 45 -1.81 10.50 7.71
C ASN A 45 -2.85 10.32 8.81
N CYS A 46 -2.92 9.13 9.42
CA CYS A 46 -3.98 8.85 10.40
C CYS A 46 -3.46 8.65 11.83
N GLY A 47 -2.16 8.52 12.00
CA GLY A 47 -1.55 8.29 13.31
C GLY A 47 -1.74 6.90 13.88
N GLY A 48 -2.40 6.00 13.14
CA GLY A 48 -2.61 4.62 13.57
C GLY A 48 -1.45 3.71 13.16
N GLY A 49 -1.53 2.45 13.59
CA GLY A 49 -0.54 1.44 13.22
C GLY A 49 -0.82 0.81 11.87
N PHE A 50 0.00 -0.19 11.53
CA PHE A 50 -0.11 -0.88 10.25
C PHE A 50 -0.36 -2.37 10.44
N CYS A 51 -0.97 -2.98 9.40
CA CYS A 51 -1.04 -4.44 9.30
C CYS A 51 -0.74 -4.82 7.85
N LYS A 52 -0.49 -6.12 7.62
CA LYS A 52 -0.21 -6.60 6.26
C LYS A 52 -1.45 -6.46 5.40
N ARG A 53 -1.25 -5.99 4.16
CA ARG A 53 -2.32 -5.90 3.19
C ARG A 53 -2.69 -7.30 2.70
N PRO A 54 -3.98 -7.67 2.66
CA PRO A 54 -4.39 -8.95 2.10
C PRO A 54 -3.93 -9.10 0.64
N ILE A 55 -3.45 -10.28 0.30
CA ILE A 55 -3.04 -10.60 -1.05
C ILE A 55 -4.29 -10.81 -1.91
N ARG A 56 -4.29 -10.22 -3.11
CA ARG A 56 -5.38 -10.44 -4.07
C ARG A 56 -4.86 -11.20 -5.27
N PRO A 57 -5.43 -12.38 -5.58
CA PRO A 57 -5.02 -13.14 -6.76
C PRO A 57 -5.22 -12.36 -8.05
N ALA A 58 -4.33 -12.57 -9.03
CA ALA A 58 -4.36 -11.84 -10.28
C ALA A 58 -5.70 -11.98 -11.03
N GLN A 59 -6.36 -13.15 -10.94
CA GLN A 59 -7.62 -13.38 -11.62
C GLN A 59 -8.79 -12.55 -11.05
N ASN A 60 -8.59 -11.93 -9.88
CA ASN A 60 -9.60 -11.10 -9.24
C ASN A 60 -9.31 -9.59 -9.37
N LEU A 61 -8.31 -9.22 -10.17
CA LEU A 61 -8.01 -7.82 -10.41
C LEU A 61 -8.99 -7.23 -11.41
N LYS A 62 -9.56 -6.07 -11.05
CA LYS A 62 -10.53 -5.35 -11.89
C LYS A 62 -10.18 -3.87 -11.88
N GLU A 63 -10.62 -3.14 -12.90
CA GLU A 63 -10.32 -1.70 -13.01
C GLU A 63 -10.78 -0.89 -11.79
N ASP A 64 -11.89 -1.28 -11.19
CA ASP A 64 -12.47 -0.56 -10.07
C ASP A 64 -11.85 -0.93 -8.71
N ASN A 65 -11.00 -1.95 -8.66
CA ASN A 65 -10.40 -2.38 -7.39
C ASN A 65 -8.87 -2.47 -7.42
N TYR A 66 -8.24 -2.11 -8.56
CA TYR A 66 -6.78 -2.10 -8.67
C TYR A 66 -6.30 -0.76 -9.18
N LEU A 67 -5.78 0.07 -8.27
CA LEU A 67 -5.36 1.43 -8.60
C LEU A 67 -4.10 1.49 -9.45
N GLY A 68 -3.46 0.35 -9.75
CA GLY A 68 -2.34 0.31 -10.68
C GLY A 68 -2.69 0.79 -12.08
N ASN A 69 -3.98 0.83 -12.42
CA ASN A 69 -4.47 1.34 -13.70
C ASN A 69 -4.73 2.85 -13.68
N ASP A 70 -4.57 3.51 -12.52
CA ASP A 70 -4.80 4.94 -12.36
C ASP A 70 -3.48 5.63 -12.00
N PRO A 71 -2.92 6.46 -12.91
CA PRO A 71 -1.65 7.14 -12.62
C PRO A 71 -1.66 7.96 -11.34
N ALA A 72 -2.80 8.51 -10.95
CA ALA A 72 -2.90 9.31 -9.73
C ALA A 72 -2.66 8.48 -8.46
N SER A 73 -2.84 7.15 -8.51
CA SER A 73 -2.65 6.28 -7.35
C SER A 73 -1.18 6.02 -7.04
N THR A 74 -0.26 6.43 -7.91
CA THR A 74 1.19 6.24 -7.70
C THR A 74 1.85 7.43 -7.01
N LYS A 75 1.07 8.43 -6.60
CA LYS A 75 1.62 9.63 -5.98
C LYS A 75 2.29 9.30 -4.66
N VAL A 76 3.55 9.71 -4.52
CA VAL A 76 4.35 9.54 -3.30
C VAL A 76 4.12 10.74 -2.38
N ILE A 77 3.98 10.48 -1.09
CA ILE A 77 3.81 11.53 -0.10
C ILE A 77 5.15 12.06 0.42
#